data_1617fc59996f1b12527dc9889c50604a
#
_entry.id   1617fc59996f1b12527dc9889c50604a
#
_cell.length_a   1.000
_cell.length_b   1.000
_cell.length_c   1.000
_cell.angle_alpha   90.00
_cell.angle_beta   90.00
_cell.angle_gamma   90.00
#
_symmetry.space_group_name_H-M   'P 1'
#
loop_
_entity.id
_entity.type
_entity.pdbx_description
1 polymer ?
#
loop_
_entity_poly.entity_id
_entity_poly.type
_entity_poly.pdbx_seq_one_letter_code
_entity_poly.pdbx_strand_id
1 'polypeptide(L)'
;MIAGINIFAAIRIGLAGLTCSIYLYGCTTVKKPRGVDMKLSVFSAAYALSAYTLAFINQFMWMDAVICLPLVIKGIDNIRSKKGGILYIAALSYTIISNFYIGYMVCLFSVVYFAGCVIGERIPRGQLLEKIWRFLLYSLIAGAISAVYTVPVYY
;
A
#
# COMPACT_ATOMS: atom_id res chain seq x y z
N MET A 1 14.17 -20.96 19.25
CA MET A 1 13.09 -19.97 19.21
C MET A 1 13.52 -18.61 18.66
N ILE A 2 14.62 -18.01 19.15
CA ILE A 2 15.13 -16.70 18.68
C ILE A 2 15.50 -16.69 17.18
N ALA A 3 16.13 -17.73 16.66
CA ALA A 3 16.49 -17.84 15.25
C ALA A 3 15.28 -17.77 14.29
N GLY A 4 14.14 -18.37 14.68
CA GLY A 4 12.92 -18.32 13.87
C GLY A 4 12.32 -16.92 13.76
N ILE A 5 12.38 -16.14 14.84
CA ILE A 5 11.89 -14.75 14.88
C ILE A 5 12.74 -13.87 13.96
N ASN A 6 14.05 -14.05 13.96
CA ASN A 6 14.96 -13.27 13.12
C ASN A 6 14.78 -13.60 11.63
N ILE A 7 14.56 -14.86 11.27
CA ILE A 7 14.29 -15.28 9.89
C ILE A 7 12.96 -14.67 9.41
N PHE A 8 11.94 -14.69 10.25
CA PHE A 8 10.62 -14.15 9.92
C PHE A 8 10.66 -12.61 9.73
N ALA A 9 11.42 -11.91 10.58
CA ALA A 9 11.67 -10.49 10.45
C ALA A 9 12.44 -10.16 9.15
N ALA A 10 13.48 -10.93 8.81
CA ALA A 10 14.23 -10.74 7.58
C ALA A 10 13.36 -10.92 6.32
N ILE A 11 12.48 -11.92 6.32
CA ILE A 11 11.53 -12.14 5.22
C ILE A 11 10.60 -10.93 5.05
N ARG A 12 10.07 -10.36 6.14
CA ARG A 12 9.19 -9.18 6.10
C ARG A 12 9.89 -7.94 5.60
N ILE A 13 11.12 -7.69 6.02
CA ILE A 13 11.95 -6.60 5.49
C ILE A 13 12.16 -6.79 3.98
N GLY A 14 12.50 -8.00 3.54
CA GLY A 14 12.62 -8.33 2.13
C GLY A 14 11.34 -8.08 1.33
N LEU A 15 10.18 -8.48 1.88
CA LEU A 15 8.88 -8.21 1.28
C LEU A 15 8.56 -6.71 1.18
N ALA A 16 8.88 -5.91 2.21
CA ALA A 16 8.71 -4.47 2.17
C ALA A 16 9.54 -3.80 1.07
N GLY A 17 10.80 -4.23 0.91
CA GLY A 17 11.66 -3.77 -0.19
C GLY A 17 11.12 -4.19 -1.56
N LEU A 18 10.62 -5.41 -1.68
CA LEU A 18 10.06 -5.93 -2.92
C LEU A 18 8.78 -5.16 -3.33
N THR A 19 7.85 -4.92 -2.42
CA THR A 19 6.62 -4.18 -2.71
C THR A 19 6.91 -2.72 -3.10
N CYS A 20 7.87 -2.09 -2.43
CA CYS A 20 8.36 -0.76 -2.79
C CYS A 20 8.99 -0.75 -4.19
N SER A 21 9.81 -1.74 -4.52
CA SER A 21 10.41 -1.91 -5.84
C SER A 21 9.34 -2.05 -6.93
N ILE A 22 8.32 -2.86 -6.70
CA ILE A 22 7.18 -3.05 -7.62
C ILE A 22 6.42 -1.73 -7.84
N TYR A 23 6.24 -0.93 -6.79
CA TYR A 23 5.61 0.38 -6.90
C TYR A 23 6.47 1.34 -7.72
N LEU A 24 7.73 1.51 -7.38
CA LEU A 24 8.66 2.41 -8.06
C LEU A 24 8.86 2.04 -9.52
N TYR A 25 8.96 0.75 -9.85
CA TYR A 25 9.03 0.27 -11.23
C TYR A 25 7.79 0.66 -12.05
N GLY A 26 6.61 0.68 -11.42
CA GLY A 26 5.38 1.12 -12.06
C GLY A 26 5.28 2.63 -12.25
N CYS A 27 5.97 3.43 -11.41
CA CYS A 27 5.99 4.90 -11.50
C CYS A 27 7.05 5.42 -12.49
N THR A 28 8.13 4.66 -12.72
CA THR A 28 9.17 5.07 -13.68
C THR A 28 8.64 4.93 -15.10
N THR A 29 8.29 6.07 -15.70
CA THR A 29 7.89 6.22 -17.11
C THR A 29 9.10 6.11 -18.06
N VAL A 30 10.28 5.89 -17.54
CA VAL A 30 11.53 5.76 -18.29
C VAL A 30 11.60 4.37 -18.91
N LYS A 31 11.88 4.32 -20.22
CA LYS A 31 12.15 3.13 -21.05
C LYS A 31 12.62 1.94 -20.21
N LYS A 32 11.91 0.79 -20.31
CA LYS A 32 12.24 -0.50 -19.70
C LYS A 32 13.75 -0.61 -19.44
N PRO A 33 14.20 -0.51 -18.18
CA PRO A 33 15.63 -0.64 -17.88
C PRO A 33 16.07 -2.05 -18.30
N ARG A 34 17.07 -2.10 -19.16
CA ARG A 34 17.76 -3.35 -19.51
C ARG A 34 18.74 -3.70 -18.40
N GLY A 35 18.23 -4.00 -17.18
CA GLY A 35 19.07 -4.37 -16.05
C GLY A 35 18.50 -3.92 -14.71
N VAL A 36 19.18 -4.26 -13.63
CA VAL A 36 18.85 -3.82 -12.27
C VAL A 36 19.17 -2.33 -12.16
N ASP A 37 18.13 -1.50 -12.07
CA ASP A 37 18.28 -0.06 -11.83
C ASP A 37 18.82 0.14 -10.40
N MET A 38 20.08 0.52 -10.30
CA MET A 38 20.74 0.75 -9.02
C MET A 38 19.99 1.78 -8.16
N LYS A 39 19.40 2.80 -8.79
CA LYS A 39 18.56 3.79 -8.12
C LYS A 39 17.32 3.15 -7.48
N LEU A 40 16.63 2.29 -8.23
CA LEU A 40 15.44 1.57 -7.76
C LEU A 40 15.77 0.69 -6.55
N SER A 41 16.87 -0.04 -6.63
CA SER A 41 17.34 -0.92 -5.57
C SER A 41 17.71 -0.14 -4.30
N VAL A 42 18.39 1.00 -4.43
CA VAL A 42 18.77 1.84 -3.28
C VAL A 42 17.54 2.42 -2.59
N PHE A 43 16.57 2.96 -3.34
CA PHE A 43 15.35 3.50 -2.75
C PHE A 43 14.50 2.41 -2.08
N SER A 44 14.40 1.24 -2.68
CA SER A 44 13.65 0.11 -2.10
C SER A 44 14.32 -0.42 -0.83
N ALA A 45 15.66 -0.48 -0.80
CA ALA A 45 16.42 -0.84 0.38
C ALA A 45 16.28 0.21 1.49
N ALA A 46 16.34 1.50 1.15
CA ALA A 46 16.15 2.60 2.09
C ALA A 46 14.74 2.56 2.72
N TYR A 47 13.71 2.24 1.94
CA TYR A 47 12.36 2.04 2.45
C TYR A 47 12.28 0.84 3.41
N ALA A 48 12.84 -0.31 3.01
CA ALA A 48 12.82 -1.53 3.79
C ALA A 48 13.57 -1.39 5.13
N LEU A 49 14.65 -0.61 5.14
CA LEU A 49 15.50 -0.34 6.32
C LEU A 49 15.15 1.00 6.98
N SER A 50 13.95 1.51 6.77
CA SER A 50 13.52 2.75 7.40
C SER A 50 13.55 2.65 8.93
N ALA A 51 13.70 3.78 9.61
CA ALA A 51 13.71 3.84 11.08
C ALA A 51 12.47 3.21 11.71
N TYR A 52 11.31 3.33 11.05
CA TYR A 52 10.07 2.69 11.49
C TYR A 52 10.18 1.16 11.47
N THR A 53 10.70 0.59 10.38
CA THR A 53 10.89 -0.86 10.23
C THR A 53 11.83 -1.41 11.30
N LEU A 54 12.93 -0.70 11.58
CA LEU A 54 13.92 -1.10 12.59
C LEU A 54 13.35 -0.96 14.01
N ALA A 55 12.61 0.10 14.31
CA ALA A 55 12.02 0.33 15.61
C ALA A 55 10.93 -0.70 15.96
N PHE A 56 10.14 -1.12 14.98
CA PHE A 56 9.00 -2.01 15.18
C PHE A 56 9.20 -3.42 14.61
N ILE A 57 10.45 -3.87 14.47
CA ILE A 57 10.80 -5.18 13.92
C ILE A 57 10.15 -6.34 14.68
N ASN A 58 9.92 -6.19 15.99
CA ASN A 58 9.27 -7.17 16.84
C ASN A 58 7.74 -7.10 16.83
N GLN A 59 7.18 -6.03 16.25
CA GLN A 59 5.73 -5.80 16.14
C GLN A 59 5.23 -6.31 14.78
N PHE A 60 5.04 -7.62 14.66
CA PHE A 60 4.70 -8.26 13.38
C PHE A 60 3.47 -7.68 12.69
N MET A 61 2.44 -7.32 13.47
CA MET A 61 1.21 -6.73 12.92
C MET A 61 1.42 -5.36 12.28
N TRP A 62 2.42 -4.60 12.74
CA TRP A 62 2.71 -3.26 12.21
C TRP A 62 3.52 -3.33 10.92
N MET A 63 4.36 -4.36 10.79
CA MET A 63 5.16 -4.60 9.59
C MET A 63 4.30 -4.93 8.36
N ASP A 64 3.14 -5.55 8.54
CA ASP A 64 2.24 -5.86 7.43
C ASP A 64 1.73 -4.61 6.72
N ALA A 65 1.47 -3.54 7.47
CA ALA A 65 1.09 -2.25 6.89
C ALA A 65 2.22 -1.63 6.05
N VAL A 66 3.48 -1.75 6.49
CA VAL A 66 4.65 -1.27 5.73
C VAL A 66 4.77 -2.01 4.40
N ILE A 67 4.55 -3.33 4.41
CA ILE A 67 4.56 -4.15 3.19
C ILE A 67 3.43 -3.74 2.23
N CYS A 68 2.23 -3.46 2.77
CA CYS A 68 1.05 -3.16 1.95
C CYS A 68 0.99 -1.72 1.46
N LEU A 69 1.60 -0.76 2.16
CA LEU A 69 1.50 0.66 1.82
C LEU A 69 1.89 0.98 0.37
N PRO A 70 3.02 0.51 -0.19
CA PRO A 70 3.35 0.75 -1.59
C PRO A 70 2.34 0.14 -2.56
N LEU A 71 1.73 -0.99 -2.20
CA LEU A 71 0.69 -1.64 -3.01
C LEU A 71 -0.62 -0.86 -2.98
N VAL A 72 -0.99 -0.29 -1.84
CA VAL A 72 -2.15 0.61 -1.71
C VAL A 72 -1.97 1.84 -2.60
N ILE A 73 -0.80 2.49 -2.54
CA ILE A 73 -0.49 3.66 -3.38
C ILE A 73 -0.56 3.29 -4.86
N LYS A 74 0.08 2.18 -5.26
CA LYS A 74 0.00 1.68 -6.65
C LYS A 74 -1.43 1.35 -7.06
N GLY A 75 -2.22 0.81 -6.16
CA GLY A 75 -3.64 0.53 -6.38
C GLY A 75 -4.43 1.81 -6.65
N ILE A 76 -4.17 2.90 -5.92
CA ILE A 76 -4.77 4.22 -6.15
C ILE A 76 -4.38 4.76 -7.52
N ASP A 77 -3.12 4.66 -7.93
CA ASP A 77 -2.65 5.08 -9.24
C ASP A 77 -3.29 4.26 -10.37
N ASN A 78 -3.54 2.98 -10.15
CA ASN A 78 -4.28 2.13 -11.09
C ASN A 78 -5.74 2.57 -11.22
N ILE A 79 -6.42 2.91 -10.12
CA ILE A 79 -7.79 3.44 -10.13
C ILE A 79 -7.85 4.73 -10.95
N ARG A 80 -6.90 5.64 -10.74
CA ARG A 80 -6.80 6.91 -11.47
C ARG A 80 -6.55 6.71 -12.96
N SER A 81 -5.75 5.70 -13.31
CA SER A 81 -5.42 5.33 -14.70
C SER A 81 -6.47 4.41 -15.35
N LYS A 82 -7.60 4.15 -14.72
CA LYS A 82 -8.68 3.25 -15.18
C LYS A 82 -8.24 1.80 -15.42
N LYS A 83 -7.12 1.36 -14.80
CA LYS A 83 -6.59 -0.03 -14.92
C LYS A 83 -7.26 -1.03 -13.96
N GLY A 84 -8.17 -0.58 -13.10
CA GLY A 84 -8.86 -1.41 -12.12
C GLY A 84 -8.42 -1.16 -10.67
N GLY A 85 -9.21 -1.63 -9.70
CA GLY A 85 -9.01 -1.39 -8.27
C GLY A 85 -8.72 -2.64 -7.44
N ILE A 86 -8.55 -3.82 -8.06
CA ILE A 86 -8.39 -5.10 -7.35
C ILE A 86 -7.19 -5.07 -6.41
N LEU A 87 -6.05 -4.52 -6.87
CA LEU A 87 -4.84 -4.40 -6.07
C LEU A 87 -5.07 -3.52 -4.83
N TYR A 88 -5.80 -2.42 -4.99
CA TYR A 88 -6.17 -1.52 -3.90
C TYR A 88 -7.06 -2.22 -2.87
N ILE A 89 -8.12 -2.90 -3.35
CA ILE A 89 -9.03 -3.65 -2.49
C ILE A 89 -8.27 -4.70 -1.69
N ALA A 90 -7.47 -5.53 -2.35
CA ALA A 90 -6.73 -6.60 -1.71
C ALA A 90 -5.73 -6.08 -0.66
N ALA A 91 -4.92 -5.07 -1.01
CA ALA A 91 -3.92 -4.51 -0.12
C ALA A 91 -4.56 -3.80 1.09
N LEU A 92 -5.63 -3.02 0.86
CA LEU A 92 -6.31 -2.30 1.92
C LEU A 92 -7.06 -3.24 2.86
N SER A 93 -7.80 -4.22 2.32
CA SER A 93 -8.52 -5.22 3.13
C SER A 93 -7.55 -6.02 4.00
N TYR A 94 -6.43 -6.47 3.43
CA TYR A 94 -5.42 -7.20 4.19
C TYR A 94 -4.84 -6.34 5.31
N THR A 95 -4.55 -5.07 5.06
CA THR A 95 -4.01 -4.15 6.08
C THR A 95 -5.00 -3.95 7.23
N ILE A 96 -6.29 -3.81 6.95
CA ILE A 96 -7.33 -3.65 7.98
C ILE A 96 -7.50 -4.94 8.80
N ILE A 97 -7.46 -6.10 8.14
CA ILE A 97 -7.58 -7.41 8.80
C ILE A 97 -6.38 -7.68 9.71
N SER A 98 -5.16 -7.34 9.25
CA SER A 98 -3.93 -7.55 10.03
C SER A 98 -3.88 -6.68 11.28
N ASN A 99 -4.28 -5.41 11.18
CA ASN A 99 -4.36 -4.49 12.32
C ASN A 99 -5.35 -3.37 12.02
N PHE A 100 -6.47 -3.38 12.72
CA PHE A 100 -7.54 -2.41 12.55
C PHE A 100 -7.07 -0.95 12.74
N TYR A 101 -6.26 -0.70 13.78
CA TYR A 101 -5.76 0.65 14.09
C TYR A 101 -4.88 1.21 12.96
N ILE A 102 -3.91 0.44 12.50
CA ILE A 102 -3.02 0.87 11.41
C ILE A 102 -3.78 0.88 10.07
N GLY A 103 -4.68 -0.07 9.86
CA GLY A 103 -5.57 -0.07 8.70
C GLY A 103 -6.38 1.22 8.58
N TYR A 104 -6.92 1.72 9.70
CA TYR A 104 -7.59 3.02 9.75
C TYR A 104 -6.67 4.18 9.36
N MET A 105 -5.43 4.20 9.85
CA MET A 105 -4.43 5.21 9.47
C MET A 105 -4.11 5.15 7.96
N VAL A 106 -3.99 3.95 7.40
CA VAL A 106 -3.77 3.75 5.96
C VAL A 106 -4.99 4.20 5.14
N CYS A 107 -6.21 4.01 5.64
CA CYS A 107 -7.43 4.53 5.01
C CYS A 107 -7.40 6.06 4.94
N LEU A 108 -7.10 6.73 6.06
CA LEU A 108 -6.99 8.21 6.08
C LEU A 108 -5.89 8.70 5.13
N PHE A 109 -4.73 8.06 5.16
CA PHE A 109 -3.64 8.36 4.24
C PHE A 109 -4.06 8.20 2.77
N SER A 110 -4.82 7.15 2.44
CA SER A 110 -5.31 6.88 1.09
C SER A 110 -6.22 8.00 0.58
N VAL A 111 -7.08 8.55 1.43
CA VAL A 111 -7.96 9.68 1.10
C VAL A 111 -7.13 10.93 0.83
N VAL A 112 -6.17 11.26 1.72
CA VAL A 112 -5.30 12.43 1.57
C VAL A 112 -4.43 12.31 0.32
N TYR A 113 -3.84 11.13 0.06
CA TYR A 113 -3.04 10.87 -1.12
C TYR A 113 -3.87 11.02 -2.41
N PHE A 114 -5.06 10.42 -2.46
CA PHE A 114 -5.96 10.53 -3.60
C PHE A 114 -6.35 11.99 -3.86
N ALA A 115 -6.72 12.74 -2.82
CA ALA A 115 -7.08 14.16 -2.92
C ALA A 115 -5.89 14.99 -3.44
N GLY A 116 -4.69 14.78 -2.91
CA GLY A 116 -3.47 15.45 -3.37
C GLY A 116 -3.18 15.19 -4.85
N CYS A 117 -3.34 13.95 -5.29
CA CYS A 117 -3.17 13.58 -6.70
C CYS A 117 -4.21 14.25 -7.61
N VAL A 118 -5.47 14.30 -7.19
CA VAL A 118 -6.56 14.92 -7.94
C VAL A 118 -6.35 16.43 -8.09
N ILE A 119 -5.91 17.10 -7.01
CA ILE A 119 -5.61 18.54 -7.04
C ILE A 119 -4.43 18.83 -7.97
N GLY A 120 -3.37 18.00 -7.92
CA GLY A 120 -2.17 18.17 -8.72
C GLY A 120 -2.39 18.00 -10.24
N GLU A 121 -3.33 17.15 -10.65
CA GLU A 121 -3.56 16.84 -12.08
C GLU A 121 -4.46 17.84 -12.83
N ARG A 122 -5.09 18.82 -12.13
CA ARG A 122 -6.04 19.76 -12.75
C ARG A 122 -7.09 19.06 -13.65
N ILE A 123 -7.69 17.99 -13.16
CA ILE A 123 -8.62 17.13 -13.92
C ILE A 123 -9.90 17.91 -14.25
N PRO A 124 -10.43 17.79 -15.48
CA PRO A 124 -11.72 18.41 -15.83
C PRO A 124 -12.86 17.81 -15.00
N ARG A 125 -13.79 18.68 -14.56
CA ARG A 125 -14.86 18.34 -13.60
C ARG A 125 -15.66 17.06 -13.94
N GLY A 126 -15.87 16.78 -15.22
CA GLY A 126 -16.62 15.60 -15.66
C GLY A 126 -15.91 14.27 -15.35
N GLN A 127 -14.58 14.24 -15.45
CA GLN A 127 -13.79 13.04 -15.14
C GLN A 127 -13.48 12.92 -13.64
N LEU A 128 -13.52 14.04 -12.91
CA LEU A 128 -13.28 14.08 -11.48
C LEU A 128 -14.31 13.26 -10.72
N LEU A 129 -15.59 13.46 -11.03
CA LEU A 129 -16.68 12.75 -10.37
C LEU A 129 -16.60 11.23 -10.56
N GLU A 130 -16.25 10.79 -11.77
CA GLU A 130 -16.05 9.37 -12.07
C GLU A 130 -14.89 8.77 -11.26
N LYS A 131 -13.76 9.47 -11.14
CA LYS A 131 -12.58 9.01 -10.38
C LYS A 131 -12.90 8.93 -8.88
N ILE A 132 -13.58 9.94 -8.33
CA ILE A 132 -14.00 9.95 -6.92
C ILE A 132 -14.97 8.80 -6.66
N TRP A 133 -15.98 8.60 -7.50
CA TRP A 133 -16.95 7.52 -7.35
C TRP A 133 -16.29 6.14 -7.37
N ARG A 134 -15.36 5.91 -8.29
CA ARG A 134 -14.58 4.66 -8.34
C ARG A 134 -13.75 4.45 -7.09
N PHE A 135 -13.06 5.48 -6.61
CA PHE A 135 -12.26 5.40 -5.39
C PHE A 135 -13.12 5.06 -4.17
N LEU A 136 -14.27 5.75 -4.01
CA LEU A 136 -15.21 5.49 -2.91
C LEU A 136 -15.76 4.07 -2.99
N LEU A 137 -16.17 3.61 -4.17
CA LEU A 137 -16.72 2.28 -4.37
C LEU A 137 -15.70 1.19 -4.00
N TYR A 138 -14.46 1.30 -4.47
CA TYR A 138 -13.42 0.34 -4.13
C TYR A 138 -13.00 0.39 -2.66
N SER A 139 -13.01 1.56 -2.03
CA SER A 139 -12.77 1.71 -0.59
C SER A 139 -13.88 1.08 0.24
N LEU A 140 -15.13 1.23 -0.20
CA LEU A 140 -16.30 0.64 0.46
C LEU A 140 -16.28 -0.89 0.34
N ILE A 141 -15.92 -1.44 -0.82
CA ILE A 141 -15.75 -2.88 -1.02
C ILE A 141 -14.63 -3.42 -0.11
N ALA A 142 -13.49 -2.72 -0.03
CA ALA A 142 -12.40 -3.13 0.86
C ALA A 142 -12.82 -3.12 2.32
N GLY A 143 -13.58 -2.08 2.75
CA GLY A 143 -14.16 -2.01 4.09
C GLY A 143 -15.17 -3.11 4.36
N ALA A 144 -16.05 -3.43 3.40
CA ALA A 144 -17.04 -4.50 3.55
C ALA A 144 -16.38 -5.89 3.69
N ILE A 145 -15.32 -6.17 2.91
CA ILE A 145 -14.57 -7.43 3.03
C ILE A 145 -13.91 -7.53 4.42
N SER A 146 -13.30 -6.46 4.90
CA SER A 146 -12.66 -6.46 6.22
C SER A 146 -13.67 -6.47 7.36
N ALA A 147 -14.88 -5.92 7.18
CA ALA A 147 -15.94 -5.92 8.20
C ALA A 147 -16.40 -7.34 8.55
N VAL A 148 -16.42 -8.26 7.58
CA VAL A 148 -16.75 -9.67 7.82
C VAL A 148 -15.83 -10.30 8.88
N TYR A 149 -14.58 -9.83 8.97
CA TYR A 149 -13.59 -10.33 9.92
C TYR A 149 -13.54 -9.50 11.20
N THR A 150 -13.67 -8.17 11.08
CA THR A 150 -13.53 -7.28 12.25
C THR A 150 -14.78 -7.22 13.12
N VAL A 151 -15.98 -7.31 12.54
CA VAL A 151 -17.25 -7.25 13.31
C VAL A 151 -17.34 -8.38 14.34
N PRO A 152 -17.08 -9.67 14.05
CA PRO A 152 -17.16 -10.74 15.03
C PRO A 152 -16.12 -10.64 16.17
N VAL A 153 -15.04 -9.90 15.97
CA VAL A 153 -13.99 -9.71 16.99
C VAL A 153 -14.39 -8.69 18.05
N TYR A 154 -15.32 -7.78 17.71
CA TYR A 154 -15.79 -6.72 18.60
C TYR A 154 -17.16 -7.03 19.25
N TYR A 155 -17.80 -8.12 18.86
CA TYR A 155 -19.03 -8.66 19.46
C TYR A 155 -18.76 -9.98 20.21
#